data_99afab845a8bc578af1c53018597777e
#
_entry.id   99afab845a8bc578af1c53018597777e
#
_cell.length_a   1.000
_cell.length_b   1.000
_cell.length_c   1.000
_cell.angle_alpha   90.00
_cell.angle_beta   90.00
_cell.angle_gamma   90.00
#
_symmetry.space_group_name_H-M   'P 1'
#
loop_
_entity.id
_entity.type
_entity.pdbx_description
1 polymer ?
#
loop_
_entity_poly.entity_id
_entity_poly.type
_entity_poly.pdbx_seq_one_letter_code
_entity_poly.pdbx_strand_id
1 'polypeptide(L)'
;MKIIIFGVMAAVLFVSNSITPPVYASEQKLNLNTKSFSVKLGATRVIYHAGTAGATLSVSNPQNYPILVQSSVKAADKSSPAPFLVMPPLFRLEANQQSQVRIVRTGGDMPMDRETLQWVCVKAVPPENEPSDTQAKGATLDLNLSINVCDKLIFRPDAVKGTPVDVAGNLRWVETGNKLKVENPT
;
A
#
# COMPACT_ATOMS: atom_id res chain seq x y z
N MET A 1 -68.47 -53.32 61.27
CA MET A 1 -67.70 -52.28 61.90
C MET A 1 -66.45 -52.11 60.98
N LYS A 2 -66.44 -51.06 60.10
CA LYS A 2 -65.43 -50.86 59.04
C LYS A 2 -64.55 -49.74 59.48
N ILE A 3 -63.27 -50.00 59.63
CA ILE A 3 -62.27 -48.96 59.94
C ILE A 3 -61.55 -48.60 58.62
N ILE A 4 -61.64 -47.34 58.17
CA ILE A 4 -61.04 -46.82 56.99
C ILE A 4 -59.73 -46.11 57.49
N ILE A 5 -58.59 -46.64 57.03
CA ILE A 5 -57.25 -46.00 57.31
C ILE A 5 -56.93 -45.13 56.10
N PHE A 6 -56.88 -43.84 56.31
CA PHE A 6 -56.39 -42.84 55.36
C PHE A 6 -54.87 -42.83 55.41
N GLY A 7 -54.21 -43.20 54.34
CA GLY A 7 -52.75 -43.04 54.14
C GLY A 7 -52.48 -41.67 53.57
N VAL A 8 -51.73 -40.85 54.31
CA VAL A 8 -51.19 -39.56 53.84
C VAL A 8 -49.87 -39.82 53.12
N MET A 9 -49.88 -39.63 51.82
CA MET A 9 -48.70 -39.71 50.96
C MET A 9 -48.02 -38.34 50.92
N ALA A 10 -46.93 -38.17 51.65
CA ALA A 10 -46.09 -36.96 51.63
C ALA A 10 -45.18 -36.98 50.40
N ALA A 11 -45.47 -36.14 49.42
CA ALA A 11 -44.60 -35.92 48.25
C ALA A 11 -43.45 -34.99 48.66
N VAL A 12 -42.23 -35.53 48.76
CA VAL A 12 -40.99 -34.77 48.94
C VAL A 12 -40.51 -34.24 47.60
N LEU A 13 -40.69 -32.96 47.34
CA LEU A 13 -40.11 -32.22 46.20
C LEU A 13 -38.63 -31.98 46.43
N PHE A 14 -37.74 -32.75 45.79
CA PHE A 14 -36.32 -32.45 45.69
C PHE A 14 -36.11 -31.29 44.72
N VAL A 15 -35.92 -30.07 45.24
CA VAL A 15 -35.43 -28.94 44.46
C VAL A 15 -33.92 -29.10 44.29
N SER A 16 -33.47 -29.63 43.15
CA SER A 16 -32.07 -29.69 42.80
C SER A 16 -31.58 -28.25 42.45
N ASN A 17 -31.00 -27.55 43.35
CA ASN A 17 -30.28 -26.32 43.09
C ASN A 17 -29.01 -26.66 42.28
N SER A 18 -29.08 -26.57 40.94
CA SER A 18 -27.92 -26.61 40.06
C SER A 18 -27.11 -25.35 40.26
N ILE A 19 -26.10 -25.34 41.09
CA ILE A 19 -25.11 -24.29 41.22
C ILE A 19 -24.22 -24.38 39.97
N THR A 20 -24.54 -23.63 38.90
CA THR A 20 -23.63 -23.42 37.78
C THR A 20 -22.52 -22.48 38.21
N PRO A 21 -21.23 -22.91 38.22
CA PRO A 21 -20.14 -22.00 38.54
C PRO A 21 -20.12 -20.86 37.49
N PRO A 22 -19.86 -19.61 37.90
CA PRO A 22 -19.71 -18.52 36.98
C PRO A 22 -18.52 -18.80 36.05
N VAL A 23 -18.76 -18.87 34.74
CA VAL A 23 -17.72 -18.94 33.73
C VAL A 23 -17.11 -17.53 33.64
N TYR A 24 -15.98 -17.32 34.27
CA TYR A 24 -15.18 -16.12 34.08
C TYR A 24 -14.53 -16.22 32.70
N ALA A 25 -15.05 -15.48 31.73
CA ALA A 25 -14.34 -15.24 30.48
C ALA A 25 -13.08 -14.44 30.81
N SER A 26 -11.94 -15.07 30.78
CA SER A 26 -10.65 -14.40 30.87
C SER A 26 -10.53 -13.49 29.64
N GLU A 27 -10.55 -12.18 29.83
CA GLU A 27 -10.21 -11.22 28.76
C GLU A 27 -8.75 -11.46 28.35
N GLN A 28 -8.55 -12.21 27.29
CA GLN A 28 -7.24 -12.32 26.67
C GLN A 28 -6.91 -11.01 25.99
N LYS A 29 -6.00 -10.26 26.59
CA LYS A 29 -5.49 -9.01 26.02
C LYS A 29 -4.71 -9.34 24.77
N LEU A 30 -5.26 -8.98 23.61
CA LEU A 30 -4.59 -9.09 22.32
C LEU A 30 -3.53 -8.00 22.21
N ASN A 31 -2.26 -8.38 22.10
CA ASN A 31 -1.18 -7.46 21.82
C ASN A 31 -1.02 -7.32 20.31
N LEU A 32 -1.28 -6.12 19.77
CA LEU A 32 -1.14 -5.81 18.35
C LEU A 32 0.17 -5.05 18.13
N ASN A 33 1.09 -5.65 17.39
CA ASN A 33 2.31 -5.01 16.90
C ASN A 33 2.16 -4.71 15.42
N THR A 34 2.28 -3.44 15.03
CA THR A 34 2.19 -3.03 13.63
C THR A 34 3.50 -2.39 13.20
N LYS A 35 4.11 -2.92 12.12
CA LYS A 35 5.26 -2.32 11.44
C LYS A 35 4.88 -1.93 10.03
N SER A 36 5.21 -0.71 9.62
CA SER A 36 5.00 -0.21 8.27
C SER A 36 6.33 -0.09 7.54
N PHE A 37 6.41 -0.69 6.36
CA PHE A 37 7.56 -0.62 5.48
C PHE A 37 7.20 0.27 4.29
N SER A 38 7.80 1.46 4.24
CA SER A 38 7.55 2.46 3.21
C SER A 38 8.85 3.11 2.75
N VAL A 39 8.80 3.74 1.60
CA VAL A 39 9.87 4.59 1.08
C VAL A 39 9.33 6.00 0.90
N LYS A 40 10.23 6.98 0.90
CA LYS A 40 9.95 8.34 0.48
C LYS A 40 10.65 8.58 -0.86
N LEU A 41 9.89 9.06 -1.86
CA LEU A 41 10.42 9.44 -3.16
C LEU A 41 10.78 10.93 -3.17
N GLY A 42 11.86 11.28 -3.85
CA GLY A 42 12.38 12.65 -3.89
C GLY A 42 11.65 13.58 -4.86
N ALA A 43 10.66 13.05 -5.59
CA ALA A 43 9.84 13.80 -6.54
C ALA A 43 8.41 13.27 -6.52
N THR A 44 7.44 14.05 -6.98
CA THR A 44 6.05 13.62 -7.21
C THR A 44 5.81 13.22 -8.68
N ARG A 45 6.77 13.51 -9.54
CA ARG A 45 6.78 13.14 -10.95
C ARG A 45 8.20 13.15 -11.49
N VAL A 46 8.45 12.27 -12.43
CA VAL A 46 9.71 12.19 -13.18
C VAL A 46 9.41 12.47 -14.64
N ILE A 47 10.13 13.41 -15.25
CA ILE A 47 10.06 13.67 -16.68
C ILE A 47 11.21 12.91 -17.35
N TYR A 48 10.85 12.00 -18.26
CA TYR A 48 11.79 11.25 -19.06
C TYR A 48 11.81 11.85 -20.48
N HIS A 49 12.87 12.57 -20.81
CA HIS A 49 13.06 13.12 -22.15
C HIS A 49 13.54 12.04 -23.11
N ALA A 50 12.95 11.97 -24.31
CA ALA A 50 13.23 10.92 -25.30
C ALA A 50 14.70 10.85 -25.70
N GLY A 51 15.38 12.00 -25.81
CA GLY A 51 16.79 12.11 -26.20
C GLY A 51 17.78 11.80 -25.05
N THR A 52 17.32 11.47 -23.84
CA THR A 52 18.21 11.19 -22.71
C THR A 52 18.48 9.71 -22.51
N ALA A 53 19.65 9.40 -21.95
CA ALA A 53 20.02 8.03 -21.62
C ALA A 53 19.30 7.47 -20.37
N GLY A 54 18.44 8.26 -19.72
CA GLY A 54 17.69 7.84 -18.54
C GLY A 54 17.27 9.05 -17.68
N ALA A 55 16.42 8.76 -16.71
CA ALA A 55 16.02 9.70 -15.66
C ALA A 55 16.39 9.11 -14.29
N THR A 56 16.60 9.96 -13.29
CA THR A 56 16.94 9.53 -11.92
C THR A 56 15.82 9.88 -10.95
N LEU A 57 15.64 9.02 -9.95
CA LEU A 57 14.70 9.24 -8.85
C LEU A 57 15.40 8.89 -7.53
N SER A 58 15.36 9.81 -6.59
CA SER A 58 15.84 9.55 -5.23
C SER A 58 14.83 8.74 -4.45
N VAL A 59 15.34 7.73 -3.71
CA VAL A 59 14.57 6.86 -2.83
C VAL A 59 15.20 6.91 -1.45
N SER A 60 14.46 7.24 -0.43
CA SER A 60 14.94 7.28 0.96
C SER A 60 14.14 6.35 1.86
N ASN A 61 14.85 5.75 2.80
CA ASN A 61 14.30 4.94 3.88
C ASN A 61 14.10 5.82 5.12
N PRO A 62 12.87 6.19 5.48
CA PRO A 62 12.62 7.00 6.67
C PRO A 62 12.61 6.20 7.98
N GLN A 63 12.75 4.87 7.92
CA GLN A 63 12.74 4.00 9.11
C GLN A 63 14.14 3.93 9.74
N ASN A 64 14.17 3.55 11.02
CA ASN A 64 15.39 3.32 11.78
C ASN A 64 15.95 1.88 11.65
N TYR A 65 15.50 1.14 10.65
CA TYR A 65 15.94 -0.21 10.30
C TYR A 65 16.09 -0.36 8.78
N PRO A 66 16.91 -1.30 8.31
CA PRO A 66 17.10 -1.53 6.88
C PRO A 66 15.85 -2.14 6.24
N ILE A 67 15.62 -1.80 4.97
CA ILE A 67 14.56 -2.34 4.14
C ILE A 67 15.12 -2.86 2.83
N LEU A 68 14.42 -3.81 2.21
CA LEU A 68 14.65 -4.19 0.83
C LEU A 68 13.71 -3.36 -0.05
N VAL A 69 14.25 -2.73 -1.09
CA VAL A 69 13.51 -1.85 -2.00
C VAL A 69 13.36 -2.55 -3.34
N GLN A 70 12.14 -2.71 -3.80
CA GLN A 70 11.80 -3.23 -5.12
C GLN A 70 11.18 -2.13 -5.98
N SER A 71 11.72 -1.93 -7.18
CA SER A 71 11.28 -0.88 -8.10
C SER A 71 10.80 -1.46 -9.43
N SER A 72 9.75 -0.88 -10.00
CA SER A 72 9.21 -1.27 -11.30
C SER A 72 8.53 -0.08 -11.99
N VAL A 73 8.32 -0.20 -13.31
CA VAL A 73 7.50 0.78 -14.05
C VAL A 73 6.26 0.08 -14.59
N LYS A 74 5.12 0.73 -14.41
CA LYS A 74 3.81 0.29 -14.87
C LYS A 74 3.27 1.26 -15.92
N ALA A 75 2.46 0.73 -16.84
CA ALA A 75 1.73 1.54 -17.81
C ALA A 75 0.69 2.45 -17.12
N ALA A 76 -0.01 3.25 -17.88
CA ALA A 76 -1.03 4.19 -17.39
C ALA A 76 -2.14 3.53 -16.56
N ASP A 77 -2.44 2.26 -16.85
CA ASP A 77 -3.42 1.42 -16.13
C ASP A 77 -2.95 0.95 -14.74
N LYS A 78 -1.69 1.22 -14.36
CA LYS A 78 -1.02 0.80 -13.12
C LYS A 78 -0.86 -0.72 -12.94
N SER A 79 -1.22 -1.52 -13.92
CA SER A 79 -1.19 -2.99 -13.86
C SER A 79 -0.20 -3.58 -14.86
N SER A 80 -0.30 -3.20 -16.12
CA SER A 80 0.55 -3.69 -17.20
C SER A 80 1.99 -3.19 -17.07
N PRO A 81 2.99 -3.98 -17.50
CA PRO A 81 4.37 -3.50 -17.55
C PRO A 81 4.52 -2.39 -18.60
N ALA A 82 5.34 -1.39 -18.30
CA ALA A 82 5.73 -0.36 -19.27
C ALA A 82 7.11 -0.68 -19.88
N PRO A 83 7.46 -0.11 -21.06
CA PRO A 83 8.74 -0.34 -21.70
C PRO A 83 9.89 0.46 -21.05
N PHE A 84 9.99 0.35 -19.75
CA PHE A 84 11.01 0.98 -18.92
C PHE A 84 11.52 0.01 -17.86
N LEU A 85 12.79 0.15 -17.51
CA LEU A 85 13.44 -0.59 -16.45
C LEU A 85 13.99 0.39 -15.41
N VAL A 86 13.87 0.02 -14.13
CA VAL A 86 14.52 0.73 -13.02
C VAL A 86 15.77 -0.02 -12.61
N MET A 87 16.86 0.69 -12.44
CA MET A 87 18.17 0.11 -12.07
C MET A 87 18.74 0.78 -10.83
N PRO A 88 19.09 0.02 -9.79
CA PRO A 88 18.84 -1.41 -9.61
C PRO A 88 17.34 -1.69 -9.35
N PRO A 89 16.80 -2.83 -9.82
CA PRO A 89 15.38 -3.18 -9.62
C PRO A 89 15.09 -3.63 -8.19
N LEU A 90 16.08 -4.15 -7.51
CA LEU A 90 16.03 -4.63 -6.13
C LEU A 90 17.32 -4.28 -5.42
N PHE A 91 17.25 -3.65 -4.26
CA PHE A 91 18.42 -3.28 -3.46
C PHE A 91 18.06 -3.09 -1.98
N ARG A 92 19.04 -3.27 -1.12
CA ARG A 92 18.92 -2.97 0.30
C ARG A 92 19.20 -1.49 0.54
N LEU A 93 18.40 -0.85 1.38
CA LEU A 93 18.56 0.54 1.80
C LEU A 93 18.62 0.58 3.33
N GLU A 94 19.73 1.05 3.85
CA GLU A 94 19.96 1.09 5.30
C GLU A 94 19.05 2.13 5.99
N ALA A 95 19.00 2.05 7.31
CA ALA A 95 18.21 2.96 8.14
C ALA A 95 18.57 4.42 7.87
N ASN A 96 17.56 5.27 7.64
CA ASN A 96 17.71 6.70 7.39
C ASN A 96 18.62 7.07 6.19
N GLN A 97 18.89 6.13 5.30
CA GLN A 97 19.69 6.36 4.11
C GLN A 97 18.84 6.71 2.89
N GLN A 98 19.50 7.35 1.92
CA GLN A 98 18.96 7.68 0.61
C GLN A 98 19.87 7.08 -0.47
N SER A 99 19.23 6.60 -1.54
CA SER A 99 19.89 6.14 -2.76
C SER A 99 19.21 6.74 -3.98
N GLN A 100 19.80 6.54 -5.15
CA GLN A 100 19.21 6.92 -6.43
C GLN A 100 19.00 5.70 -7.29
N VAL A 101 17.84 5.64 -7.93
CA VAL A 101 17.54 4.67 -8.98
C VAL A 101 17.52 5.38 -10.33
N ARG A 102 17.96 4.68 -11.37
CA ARG A 102 17.92 5.16 -12.74
C ARG A 102 16.83 4.47 -13.51
N ILE A 103 16.01 5.24 -14.19
CA ILE A 103 14.94 4.77 -15.05
C ILE A 103 15.45 4.83 -16.49
N VAL A 104 15.37 3.70 -17.21
CA VAL A 104 15.88 3.56 -18.57
C VAL A 104 14.76 3.02 -19.45
N ARG A 105 14.59 3.59 -20.63
CA ARG A 105 13.67 3.04 -21.64
C ARG A 105 14.28 1.80 -22.29
N THR A 106 13.49 0.73 -22.38
CA THR A 106 13.96 -0.57 -22.94
C THR A 106 13.49 -0.81 -24.38
N GLY A 107 12.73 0.11 -24.97
CA GLY A 107 12.17 0.00 -26.30
C GLY A 107 10.69 0.37 -26.33
N GLY A 108 9.94 -0.30 -27.21
CA GLY A 108 8.48 -0.09 -27.38
C GLY A 108 8.12 1.13 -28.19
N ASP A 109 6.96 1.04 -28.84
CA ASP A 109 6.39 2.14 -29.63
C ASP A 109 5.69 3.11 -28.69
N MET A 110 6.28 4.29 -28.54
CA MET A 110 5.72 5.39 -27.77
C MET A 110 5.30 6.50 -28.74
N PRO A 111 4.16 7.17 -28.53
CA PRO A 111 3.79 8.35 -29.29
C PRO A 111 4.91 9.40 -29.23
N MET A 112 5.28 9.94 -30.39
CA MET A 112 6.34 10.95 -30.50
C MET A 112 5.81 12.37 -30.68
N ASP A 113 4.49 12.52 -30.71
CA ASP A 113 3.74 13.77 -30.87
C ASP A 113 3.17 14.33 -29.57
N ARG A 114 3.21 13.55 -28.49
CA ARG A 114 2.60 13.91 -27.19
C ARG A 114 3.26 13.22 -26.02
N GLU A 115 3.08 13.78 -24.84
CA GLU A 115 3.47 13.13 -23.58
C GLU A 115 2.61 11.92 -23.29
N THR A 116 3.22 10.90 -22.68
CA THR A 116 2.51 9.72 -22.21
C THR A 116 2.82 9.45 -20.74
N LEU A 117 1.80 8.97 -20.01
CA LEU A 117 1.89 8.67 -18.59
C LEU A 117 2.22 7.21 -18.35
N GLN A 118 3.22 6.98 -17.52
CA GLN A 118 3.54 5.72 -16.86
C GLN A 118 3.64 5.96 -15.35
N TRP A 119 3.85 4.89 -14.57
CA TRP A 119 4.01 4.95 -13.13
C TRP A 119 5.29 4.26 -12.72
N VAL A 120 6.21 4.99 -12.11
CA VAL A 120 7.33 4.38 -11.40
C VAL A 120 6.90 4.04 -10.00
N CYS A 121 6.89 2.75 -9.68
CA CYS A 121 6.43 2.22 -8.40
C CYS A 121 7.60 1.65 -7.63
N VAL A 122 7.71 2.04 -6.36
CA VAL A 122 8.75 1.61 -5.43
C VAL A 122 8.10 1.04 -4.19
N LYS A 123 8.39 -0.21 -3.91
CA LYS A 123 7.82 -0.98 -2.81
C LYS A 123 8.89 -1.28 -1.78
N ALA A 124 8.61 -0.99 -0.50
CA ALA A 124 9.40 -1.50 0.60
C ALA A 124 8.95 -2.92 0.94
N VAL A 125 9.88 -3.86 0.88
CA VAL A 125 9.63 -5.27 1.21
C VAL A 125 10.13 -5.51 2.63
N PRO A 126 9.26 -6.00 3.53
CA PRO A 126 9.68 -6.35 4.88
C PRO A 126 10.66 -7.52 4.85
N PRO A 127 11.59 -7.62 5.82
CA PRO A 127 12.35 -8.84 6.02
C PRO A 127 11.40 -10.00 6.34
N GLU A 128 11.80 -11.21 6.04
CA GLU A 128 11.08 -12.39 6.53
C GLU A 128 11.09 -12.36 8.07
N ASN A 129 9.95 -12.60 8.68
CA ASN A 129 9.86 -12.67 10.13
C ASN A 129 10.62 -13.90 10.59
N GLU A 130 11.69 -13.72 11.35
CA GLU A 130 12.18 -14.79 12.18
C GLU A 130 11.08 -15.13 13.20
N PRO A 131 10.81 -16.41 13.46
CA PRO A 131 9.86 -16.80 14.48
C PRO A 131 10.27 -16.12 15.78
N SER A 132 9.44 -15.26 16.31
CA SER A 132 9.69 -14.63 17.59
C SER A 132 9.49 -15.70 18.67
N ASP A 133 10.56 -16.22 19.25
CA ASP A 133 10.58 -17.11 20.43
C ASP A 133 10.09 -16.42 21.71
N THR A 134 9.30 -15.38 21.60
CA THR A 134 8.72 -14.73 22.75
C THR A 134 7.56 -15.56 23.28
N GLN A 135 7.80 -16.30 24.37
CA GLN A 135 6.78 -16.87 25.24
C GLN A 135 5.95 -15.74 25.89
N ALA A 136 5.24 -14.96 25.07
CA ALA A 136 4.32 -13.96 25.58
C ALA A 136 3.09 -14.68 26.16
N LYS A 137 2.80 -14.44 27.42
CA LYS A 137 1.52 -14.84 28.03
C LYS A 137 0.42 -14.00 27.37
N GLY A 138 -0.25 -14.55 26.36
CA GLY A 138 -1.32 -13.88 25.62
C GLY A 138 -1.22 -14.09 24.12
N ALA A 139 -2.29 -13.76 23.37
CA ALA A 139 -2.28 -13.77 21.92
C ALA A 139 -1.57 -12.50 21.42
N THR A 140 -0.55 -12.65 20.55
CA THR A 140 0.14 -11.54 19.88
C THR A 140 -0.15 -11.61 18.39
N LEU A 141 -0.55 -10.48 17.79
CA LEU A 141 -0.73 -10.33 16.36
C LEU A 141 0.32 -9.36 15.83
N ASP A 142 1.24 -9.87 15.02
CA ASP A 142 2.25 -9.07 14.33
C ASP A 142 1.77 -8.76 12.91
N LEU A 143 1.57 -7.47 12.62
CA LEU A 143 1.11 -6.99 11.32
C LEU A 143 2.22 -6.24 10.60
N ASN A 144 2.69 -6.77 9.47
CA ASN A 144 3.67 -6.14 8.62
C ASN A 144 3.00 -5.54 7.38
N LEU A 145 3.00 -4.21 7.27
CA LEU A 145 2.41 -3.47 6.16
C LEU A 145 3.50 -3.06 5.17
N SER A 146 3.45 -3.61 3.95
CA SER A 146 4.32 -3.21 2.84
C SER A 146 3.61 -2.18 1.98
N ILE A 147 4.18 -0.97 1.87
CA ILE A 147 3.59 0.14 1.13
C ILE A 147 4.29 0.28 -0.21
N ASN A 148 3.50 0.32 -1.28
CA ASN A 148 3.96 0.58 -2.64
C ASN A 148 3.64 2.03 -3.01
N VAL A 149 4.66 2.85 -3.20
CA VAL A 149 4.53 4.26 -3.58
C VAL A 149 4.76 4.38 -5.08
N CYS A 150 3.83 5.00 -5.80
CA CYS A 150 3.92 5.17 -7.24
C CYS A 150 3.85 6.65 -7.62
N ASP A 151 4.89 7.14 -8.30
CA ASP A 151 4.95 8.48 -8.86
C ASP A 151 4.71 8.46 -10.37
N LYS A 152 4.27 9.59 -10.90
CA LYS A 152 4.09 9.77 -12.34
C LYS A 152 5.43 9.77 -13.05
N LEU A 153 5.59 8.90 -14.04
CA LEU A 153 6.67 8.94 -15.02
C LEU A 153 6.07 9.43 -16.34
N ILE A 154 6.47 10.62 -16.77
CA ILE A 154 5.99 11.24 -18.00
C ILE A 154 7.09 11.10 -19.04
N PHE A 155 6.82 10.29 -20.06
CA PHE A 155 7.67 10.26 -21.26
C PHE A 155 7.36 11.48 -22.12
N ARG A 156 8.39 12.29 -22.38
CA ARG A 156 8.30 13.52 -23.13
C ARG A 156 9.14 13.44 -24.41
N PRO A 157 8.49 13.35 -25.59
CA PRO A 157 9.18 13.40 -26.86
C PRO A 157 9.81 14.77 -27.13
N ASP A 158 10.88 14.78 -27.93
CA ASP A 158 11.59 16.02 -28.29
C ASP A 158 10.75 16.97 -29.14
N ALA A 159 9.71 16.47 -29.81
CA ALA A 159 8.75 17.27 -30.56
C ALA A 159 7.87 18.14 -29.67
N VAL A 160 7.62 17.73 -28.41
CA VAL A 160 6.80 18.49 -27.47
C VAL A 160 7.61 19.63 -26.86
N LYS A 161 7.26 20.86 -27.23
CA LYS A 161 7.98 22.09 -26.80
C LYS A 161 7.21 22.81 -25.69
N GLY A 162 7.94 23.72 -24.99
CA GLY A 162 7.39 24.48 -23.87
C GLY A 162 7.24 23.69 -22.58
N THR A 163 6.93 24.35 -21.50
CA THR A 163 6.60 23.72 -20.21
C THR A 163 5.10 23.88 -19.94
N PRO A 164 4.50 23.12 -19.00
CA PRO A 164 3.10 23.32 -18.61
C PRO A 164 2.78 24.77 -18.21
N VAL A 165 3.75 25.48 -17.64
CA VAL A 165 3.59 26.89 -17.24
C VAL A 165 3.54 27.80 -18.48
N ASP A 166 4.40 27.55 -19.47
CA ASP A 166 4.47 28.37 -20.70
C ASP A 166 3.21 28.24 -21.54
N VAL A 167 2.58 27.07 -21.54
CA VAL A 167 1.41 26.77 -22.39
C VAL A 167 0.06 26.89 -21.65
N ALA A 168 0.07 27.08 -20.34
CA ALA A 168 -1.16 27.16 -19.55
C ALA A 168 -2.13 28.25 -20.01
N GLY A 169 -1.60 29.38 -20.53
CA GLY A 169 -2.41 30.47 -21.09
C GLY A 169 -3.08 30.14 -22.42
N ASN A 170 -2.66 29.08 -23.11
CA ASN A 170 -3.24 28.65 -24.39
C ASN A 170 -4.43 27.70 -24.23
N LEU A 171 -4.72 27.26 -23.00
CA LEU A 171 -5.87 26.42 -22.72
C LEU A 171 -7.17 27.16 -23.04
N ARG A 172 -8.04 26.51 -23.78
CA ARG A 172 -9.37 27.04 -24.10
C ARG A 172 -10.40 26.42 -23.16
N TRP A 173 -11.14 27.29 -22.48
CA TRP A 173 -12.19 26.92 -21.56
C TRP A 173 -13.53 27.22 -22.20
N VAL A 174 -14.38 26.21 -22.37
CA VAL A 174 -15.71 26.33 -22.94
C VAL A 174 -16.73 25.83 -21.94
N GLU A 175 -17.65 26.70 -21.55
CA GLU A 175 -18.78 26.36 -20.70
C GLU A 175 -19.95 25.87 -21.56
N THR A 176 -20.50 24.69 -21.20
CA THR A 176 -21.65 24.10 -21.89
C THR A 176 -22.62 23.58 -20.85
N GLY A 177 -23.66 24.37 -20.55
CA GLY A 177 -24.61 24.09 -19.47
C GLY A 177 -23.91 24.08 -18.12
N ASN A 178 -23.98 22.96 -17.41
CA ASN A 178 -23.30 22.78 -16.10
C ASN A 178 -21.94 22.05 -16.21
N LYS A 179 -21.36 21.98 -17.41
CA LYS A 179 -20.07 21.33 -17.67
C LYS A 179 -19.06 22.34 -18.19
N LEU A 180 -17.83 22.21 -17.69
CA LEU A 180 -16.69 22.95 -18.19
C LEU A 180 -15.83 22.03 -19.05
N LYS A 181 -15.68 22.34 -20.32
CA LYS A 181 -14.80 21.65 -21.27
C LYS A 181 -13.48 22.41 -21.36
N VAL A 182 -12.38 21.69 -21.26
CA VAL A 182 -11.03 22.24 -21.46
C VAL A 182 -10.45 21.62 -22.71
N GLU A 183 -9.95 22.47 -23.60
CA GLU A 183 -9.22 22.09 -24.80
C GLU A 183 -7.78 22.51 -24.65
N ASN A 184 -6.86 21.57 -24.87
CA ASN A 184 -5.43 21.84 -24.93
C ASN A 184 -4.99 21.81 -26.39
N PRO A 185 -4.69 22.96 -27.01
CA PRO A 185 -4.27 23.04 -28.41
C PRO A 185 -2.75 22.83 -28.60
N THR A 186 -1.99 22.52 -27.53
CA THR A 186 -0.52 22.39 -27.56
C THR A 186 -0.04 20.98 -27.43
#